data_0f99d28c7764013738685f41c81fe89b
#
_entry.id   0f99d28c7764013738685f41c81fe89b
#
_cell.length_a   1.000
_cell.length_b   1.000
_cell.length_c   1.000
_cell.angle_alpha   90.00
_cell.angle_beta   90.00
_cell.angle_gamma   90.00
#
_symmetry.space_group_name_H-M   'P 1'
#
loop_
_entity.id
_entity.type
_entity.pdbx_description
1 polymer ?
#
loop_
_entity_poly.entity_id
_entity_poly.type
_entity_poly.pdbx_seq_one_letter_code
_entity_poly.pdbx_strand_id
1 'polypeptide(L)'
;MNNLLNILTDHKKKYEIFELLENLYKSISLSKLKNTKIKTHNLDSYSNLESSNFDVVLFHSKVIKPTIINYQDITKSFDLNNVNYDEILDANLNYLLRSYKVNKIFLFSNISIDKINNEKLVLIKIDINNDKLMYERTLTMHSFVNSNLFKNNTCFIDTDVFINFEELNIFSKNFDIALTHRTKQTFMPINEGVILVKKNGISNAKEFFRNYMNIYSFICRSNYVKNFYGNNIYIWRGGQLSLNLLVYNKGSIFKDYENFYVDKNLILILPSFNYNFTPKAQTTYSLSYLRKKSIIHYKGHKLKKIFSNFKSIYF
;
A
#
# COMPACT_ATOMS: atom_id res chain seq x y z
N MET A 1 10.64 -21.98 -28.25
CA MET A 1 9.27 -21.72 -28.71
C MET A 1 8.24 -21.76 -27.57
N ASN A 2 8.25 -22.76 -26.69
CA ASN A 2 7.28 -22.92 -25.58
C ASN A 2 7.26 -21.74 -24.58
N ASN A 3 8.39 -21.09 -24.28
CA ASN A 3 8.44 -19.97 -23.35
C ASN A 3 7.77 -18.68 -23.90
N LEU A 4 7.83 -18.47 -25.21
CA LEU A 4 7.18 -17.29 -25.84
C LEU A 4 5.65 -17.47 -25.88
N LEU A 5 5.18 -18.69 -26.17
CA LEU A 5 3.75 -19.02 -26.17
C LEU A 5 3.14 -18.87 -24.77
N ASN A 6 3.87 -19.29 -23.72
CA ASN A 6 3.41 -19.14 -22.33
C ASN A 6 3.34 -17.65 -21.90
N ILE A 7 4.30 -16.82 -22.36
CA ILE A 7 4.28 -15.38 -22.11
C ILE A 7 3.12 -14.72 -22.83
N LEU A 8 2.84 -15.08 -24.09
CA LEU A 8 1.74 -14.52 -24.87
C LEU A 8 0.36 -14.96 -24.33
N THR A 9 0.22 -16.22 -23.91
CA THR A 9 -1.03 -16.71 -23.26
C THR A 9 -1.26 -16.04 -21.90
N ASP A 10 -0.21 -15.81 -21.11
CA ASP A 10 -0.30 -15.08 -19.83
C ASP A 10 -0.69 -13.60 -20.05
N HIS A 11 -0.15 -12.97 -21.09
CA HIS A 11 -0.55 -11.59 -21.47
C HIS A 11 -1.99 -11.51 -21.98
N LYS A 12 -2.45 -12.45 -22.82
CA LYS A 12 -3.82 -12.51 -23.32
C LYS A 12 -4.82 -12.69 -22.19
N LYS A 13 -4.59 -13.66 -21.29
CA LYS A 13 -5.43 -13.90 -20.11
C LYS A 13 -5.46 -12.69 -19.17
N LYS A 14 -4.34 -11.98 -18.99
CA LYS A 14 -4.29 -10.75 -18.19
C LYS A 14 -5.10 -9.64 -18.81
N TYR A 15 -5.09 -9.51 -20.14
CA TYR A 15 -5.88 -8.52 -20.87
C TYR A 15 -7.37 -8.81 -20.76
N GLU A 16 -7.79 -10.05 -20.96
CA GLU A 16 -9.18 -10.50 -20.82
C GLU A 16 -9.75 -10.23 -19.42
N ILE A 17 -8.92 -10.37 -18.36
CA ILE A 17 -9.34 -10.04 -17.00
C ILE A 17 -9.48 -8.54 -16.80
N PHE A 18 -8.57 -7.76 -17.35
CA PHE A 18 -8.65 -6.32 -17.26
C PHE A 18 -9.90 -5.78 -17.95
N GLU A 19 -10.19 -6.27 -19.14
CA GLU A 19 -11.39 -5.96 -19.92
C GLU A 19 -12.66 -6.38 -19.17
N LEU A 20 -12.66 -7.55 -18.54
CA LEU A 20 -13.78 -7.99 -17.75
C LEU A 20 -13.96 -7.18 -16.47
N LEU A 21 -12.90 -6.85 -15.75
CA LEU A 21 -12.97 -5.99 -14.57
C LEU A 21 -13.42 -4.57 -14.96
N GLU A 22 -13.03 -4.09 -16.12
CA GLU A 22 -13.54 -2.84 -16.71
C GLU A 22 -15.04 -2.93 -16.99
N ASN A 23 -15.50 -4.03 -17.58
CA ASN A 23 -16.92 -4.26 -17.84
C ASN A 23 -17.74 -4.43 -16.55
N LEU A 24 -17.18 -5.09 -15.54
CA LEU A 24 -17.75 -5.16 -14.19
C LEU A 24 -17.82 -3.78 -13.55
N TYR A 25 -16.77 -2.98 -13.65
CA TYR A 25 -16.75 -1.61 -13.15
C TYR A 25 -17.78 -0.72 -13.83
N LYS A 26 -17.92 -0.81 -15.15
CA LYS A 26 -18.95 -0.09 -15.91
C LYS A 26 -20.37 -0.53 -15.53
N SER A 27 -20.57 -1.82 -15.21
CA SER A 27 -21.88 -2.36 -14.81
C SER A 27 -22.27 -2.04 -13.38
N ILE A 28 -21.27 -1.74 -12.52
CA ILE A 28 -21.49 -1.36 -11.13
C ILE A 28 -21.56 0.16 -11.06
N SER A 29 -22.79 0.70 -11.04
CA SER A 29 -22.89 2.12 -10.70
C SER A 29 -22.30 2.34 -9.32
N LEU A 30 -21.36 3.28 -9.19
CA LEU A 30 -20.76 3.67 -7.90
C LEU A 30 -21.80 3.94 -6.82
N SER A 31 -23.05 4.34 -7.23
CA SER A 31 -24.19 4.53 -6.35
C SER A 31 -24.62 3.24 -5.60
N LYS A 32 -24.50 2.05 -6.22
CA LYS A 32 -24.80 0.77 -5.56
C LYS A 32 -23.74 0.37 -4.55
N LEU A 33 -22.50 0.78 -4.74
CA LEU A 33 -21.40 0.53 -3.79
C LEU A 33 -21.49 1.44 -2.55
N LYS A 34 -22.07 2.63 -2.68
CA LYS A 34 -22.21 3.62 -1.57
C LYS A 34 -23.01 3.08 -0.37
N ASN A 35 -23.89 2.13 -0.58
CA ASN A 35 -24.75 1.57 0.46
C ASN A 35 -24.17 0.35 1.19
N THR A 36 -22.95 -0.05 0.88
CA THR A 36 -22.31 -1.18 1.56
C THR A 36 -21.85 -0.74 2.95
N LYS A 37 -22.39 -1.34 4.01
CA LYS A 37 -21.86 -1.14 5.37
C LYS A 37 -20.48 -1.75 5.47
N ILE A 38 -19.47 -0.92 5.64
CA ILE A 38 -18.10 -1.35 5.89
C ILE A 38 -17.89 -1.39 7.39
N LYS A 39 -17.45 -2.55 7.90
CA LYS A 39 -17.04 -2.67 9.30
C LYS A 39 -15.77 -1.85 9.49
N THR A 40 -15.70 -1.06 10.56
CA THR A 40 -14.52 -0.25 10.91
C THR A 40 -13.99 -0.68 12.27
N HIS A 41 -12.70 -0.47 12.49
CA HIS A 41 -12.12 -0.53 13.83
C HIS A 41 -12.55 0.70 14.63
N ASN A 42 -12.85 0.53 15.91
CA ASN A 42 -13.16 1.66 16.79
C ASN A 42 -11.84 2.33 17.24
N LEU A 43 -11.66 3.60 16.87
CA LEU A 43 -10.46 4.39 17.15
C LEU A 43 -10.75 5.65 17.99
N ASP A 44 -11.93 5.77 18.56
CA ASP A 44 -12.37 7.00 19.24
C ASP A 44 -11.62 7.29 20.55
N SER A 45 -10.98 6.28 21.13
CA SER A 45 -10.20 6.40 22.37
C SER A 45 -8.83 7.05 22.21
N TYR A 46 -8.39 7.30 20.96
CA TYR A 46 -7.08 7.87 20.70
C TYR A 46 -7.18 9.36 20.38
N SER A 47 -6.16 10.11 20.76
CA SER A 47 -6.05 11.56 20.48
C SER A 47 -4.82 11.85 19.62
N ASN A 48 -4.92 12.90 18.82
CA ASN A 48 -3.82 13.38 18.01
C ASN A 48 -3.71 14.90 18.06
N LEU A 49 -2.49 15.43 18.15
CA LEU A 49 -2.20 16.85 18.07
C LEU A 49 -1.93 17.25 16.62
N GLU A 50 -2.49 18.37 16.18
CA GLU A 50 -2.19 18.91 14.86
C GLU A 50 -0.74 19.41 14.77
N SER A 51 -0.09 19.14 13.64
CA SER A 51 1.29 19.53 13.35
C SER A 51 1.45 19.93 11.89
N SER A 52 2.48 20.73 11.59
CA SER A 52 2.92 21.02 10.22
C SER A 52 3.63 19.84 9.55
N ASN A 53 4.08 18.88 10.35
CA ASN A 53 4.73 17.65 9.91
C ASN A 53 3.68 16.67 9.38
N PHE A 54 4.09 15.45 9.08
CA PHE A 54 3.17 14.41 8.63
C PHE A 54 3.13 13.24 9.61
N ASP A 55 2.01 12.54 9.57
CA ASP A 55 1.81 11.30 10.29
C ASP A 55 2.18 10.11 9.39
N VAL A 56 2.63 9.02 10.00
CA VAL A 56 2.89 7.76 9.32
C VAL A 56 1.92 6.72 9.85
N VAL A 57 1.28 5.98 8.95
CA VAL A 57 0.40 4.86 9.28
C VAL A 57 1.01 3.58 8.77
N LEU A 58 1.25 2.66 9.69
CA LEU A 58 1.81 1.34 9.45
C LEU A 58 0.79 0.26 9.84
N PHE A 59 0.77 -0.80 9.05
CA PHE A 59 0.04 -2.02 9.37
C PHE A 59 1.04 -3.18 9.47
N HIS A 60 1.02 -3.88 10.60
CA HIS A 60 1.91 -5.02 10.82
C HIS A 60 1.15 -6.17 11.45
N SER A 61 1.38 -7.37 10.96
CA SER A 61 0.83 -8.60 11.52
C SER A 61 1.90 -9.67 11.60
N LYS A 62 1.94 -10.36 12.73
CA LYS A 62 2.71 -11.58 12.84
C LYS A 62 1.99 -12.68 12.06
N VAL A 63 2.57 -13.07 10.93
CA VAL A 63 2.06 -14.17 10.11
C VAL A 63 2.51 -15.48 10.72
N ILE A 64 1.56 -16.29 11.18
CA ILE A 64 1.85 -17.54 11.91
C ILE A 64 2.01 -18.73 10.94
N LYS A 65 1.50 -18.62 9.72
CA LYS A 65 1.50 -19.71 8.72
C LYS A 65 2.13 -19.27 7.41
N PRO A 66 2.93 -20.12 6.76
CA PRO A 66 3.42 -19.83 5.42
C PRO A 66 2.24 -19.69 4.45
N THR A 67 2.23 -18.62 3.69
CA THR A 67 1.19 -18.39 2.69
C THR A 67 1.59 -19.05 1.39
N ILE A 68 0.88 -20.12 1.01
CA ILE A 68 1.03 -20.76 -0.30
C ILE A 68 0.13 -19.99 -1.27
N ILE A 69 0.73 -19.33 -2.26
CA ILE A 69 0.01 -18.66 -3.33
C ILE A 69 0.06 -19.55 -4.57
N ASN A 70 -1.05 -20.21 -4.86
CA ASN A 70 -1.24 -20.95 -6.09
C ASN A 70 -1.65 -19.98 -7.20
N TYR A 71 -0.83 -19.86 -8.22
CA TYR A 71 -1.07 -19.02 -9.37
C TYR A 71 -1.14 -19.89 -10.59
N GLN A 72 -2.31 -20.18 -11.14
CA GLN A 72 -2.52 -20.89 -12.42
C GLN A 72 -1.29 -21.73 -12.83
N ASP A 73 -1.08 -22.90 -12.23
CA ASP A 73 0.04 -23.82 -12.46
C ASP A 73 1.44 -23.37 -11.97
N ILE A 74 1.57 -22.20 -11.37
CA ILE A 74 2.80 -21.77 -10.71
C ILE A 74 2.54 -21.74 -9.20
N THR A 75 2.86 -22.83 -8.52
CA THR A 75 2.93 -22.85 -7.06
C THR A 75 4.17 -22.09 -6.63
N LYS A 76 4.01 -20.83 -6.24
CA LYS A 76 5.07 -20.09 -5.55
C LYS A 76 4.79 -20.14 -4.05
N SER A 77 5.54 -20.94 -3.35
CA SER A 77 5.62 -20.80 -1.89
C SER A 77 6.37 -19.50 -1.61
N PHE A 78 5.68 -18.50 -1.07
CA PHE A 78 6.35 -17.39 -0.40
C PHE A 78 6.74 -17.91 0.98
N ASP A 79 8.00 -18.27 1.12
CA ASP A 79 8.54 -18.63 2.42
C ASP A 79 8.72 -17.35 3.24
N LEU A 80 7.60 -16.92 3.84
CA LEU A 80 7.59 -15.79 4.77
C LEU A 80 8.41 -16.10 6.03
N ASN A 81 8.70 -17.37 6.32
CA ASN A 81 9.50 -17.78 7.47
C ASN A 81 10.97 -17.34 7.36
N ASN A 82 11.46 -17.06 6.15
CA ASN A 82 12.82 -16.58 5.91
C ASN A 82 12.99 -15.06 6.01
N VAL A 83 11.90 -14.29 6.20
CA VAL A 83 11.96 -12.84 6.36
C VAL A 83 11.45 -12.49 7.76
N ASN A 84 12.34 -11.94 8.58
CA ASN A 84 11.96 -11.42 9.88
C ASN A 84 11.34 -10.03 9.73
N TYR A 85 10.02 -9.99 9.52
CA TYR A 85 9.29 -8.72 9.39
C TYR A 85 9.27 -7.92 10.68
N ASP A 86 9.39 -8.56 11.85
CA ASP A 86 9.48 -7.86 13.14
C ASP A 86 10.78 -7.06 13.21
N GLU A 87 11.90 -7.63 12.74
CA GLU A 87 13.19 -6.92 12.68
C GLU A 87 13.15 -5.73 11.68
N ILE A 88 12.45 -5.87 10.58
CA ILE A 88 12.27 -4.79 9.60
C ILE A 88 11.42 -3.68 10.21
N LEU A 89 10.33 -4.05 10.88
CA LEU A 89 9.47 -3.09 11.58
C LEU A 89 10.26 -2.33 12.64
N ASP A 90 11.03 -3.03 13.49
CA ASP A 90 11.84 -2.41 14.54
C ASP A 90 12.85 -1.40 13.97
N ALA A 91 13.52 -1.76 12.88
CA ALA A 91 14.45 -0.85 12.21
C ALA A 91 13.72 0.36 11.60
N ASN A 92 12.57 0.15 10.95
CA ASN A 92 11.78 1.23 10.37
C ASN A 92 11.24 2.16 11.47
N LEU A 93 10.69 1.61 12.54
CA LEU A 93 10.21 2.42 13.67
C LEU A 93 11.33 3.24 14.29
N ASN A 94 12.49 2.65 14.57
CA ASN A 94 13.65 3.37 15.11
C ASN A 94 14.10 4.50 14.20
N TYR A 95 14.03 4.32 12.88
CA TYR A 95 14.36 5.34 11.90
C TYR A 95 13.31 6.45 11.88
N LEU A 96 12.02 6.12 11.82
CA LEU A 96 10.92 7.08 11.80
C LEU A 96 10.87 7.92 13.08
N LEU A 97 11.09 7.32 14.25
CA LEU A 97 11.05 7.99 15.56
C LEU A 97 12.12 9.07 15.72
N ARG A 98 13.27 8.92 15.05
CA ARG A 98 14.35 9.91 15.05
C ARG A 98 14.07 11.14 14.19
N SER A 99 13.13 11.04 13.25
CA SER A 99 12.84 12.11 12.32
C SER A 99 12.04 13.24 12.97
N TYR A 100 12.52 14.47 12.83
CA TYR A 100 11.77 15.66 13.26
C TYR A 100 10.57 15.98 12.35
N LYS A 101 10.56 15.44 11.12
CA LYS A 101 9.44 15.61 10.16
C LYS A 101 8.25 14.71 10.45
N VAL A 102 8.43 13.63 11.21
CA VAL A 102 7.35 12.74 11.62
C VAL A 102 6.72 13.27 12.90
N ASN A 103 5.42 13.53 12.84
CA ASN A 103 4.65 13.96 13.99
C ASN A 103 4.22 12.77 14.85
N LYS A 104 3.43 11.85 14.28
CA LYS A 104 2.99 10.62 14.93
C LYS A 104 3.18 9.42 14.01
N ILE A 105 3.37 8.26 14.61
CA ILE A 105 3.39 6.96 13.96
C ILE A 105 2.24 6.16 14.52
N PHE A 106 1.24 5.89 13.71
CA PHE A 106 0.12 5.02 14.07
C PHE A 106 0.42 3.61 13.57
N LEU A 107 0.74 2.72 14.50
CA LEU A 107 1.03 1.33 14.19
C LEU A 107 -0.17 0.45 14.56
N PHE A 108 -0.83 -0.08 13.55
CA PHE A 108 -1.90 -1.06 13.70
C PHE A 108 -1.31 -2.45 13.69
N SER A 109 -1.50 -3.20 14.78
CA SER A 109 -0.90 -4.52 14.90
C SER A 109 -1.69 -5.44 15.83
N ASN A 110 -1.52 -6.75 15.64
CA ASN A 110 -1.99 -7.79 16.55
C ASN A 110 -0.92 -8.24 17.55
N ILE A 111 0.27 -7.64 17.50
CA ILE A 111 1.36 -7.92 18.45
C ILE A 111 1.52 -6.77 19.44
N SER A 112 2.03 -7.10 20.64
CA SER A 112 2.48 -6.10 21.61
C SER A 112 3.93 -5.72 21.32
N ILE A 113 4.22 -4.43 21.26
CA ILE A 113 5.58 -3.90 21.12
C ILE A 113 5.93 -3.18 22.42
N ASP A 114 6.23 -3.96 23.45
CA ASP A 114 6.39 -3.43 24.82
C ASP A 114 7.72 -2.67 25.02
N LYS A 115 8.61 -2.69 24.01
CA LYS A 115 9.98 -2.16 24.15
C LYS A 115 10.15 -0.70 23.71
N ILE A 116 9.18 -0.13 23.00
CA ILE A 116 9.34 1.22 22.46
C ILE A 116 8.40 2.17 23.19
N ASN A 117 8.94 2.86 24.21
CA ASN A 117 8.23 3.95 24.89
C ASN A 117 8.65 5.27 24.24
N ASN A 118 7.83 5.78 23.31
CA ASN A 118 8.06 7.05 22.64
C ASN A 118 6.73 7.73 22.37
N GLU A 119 6.64 9.01 22.71
CA GLU A 119 5.42 9.82 22.57
C GLU A 119 4.91 9.93 21.13
N LYS A 120 5.77 9.76 20.12
CA LYS A 120 5.38 9.76 18.73
C LYS A 120 4.71 8.46 18.28
N LEU A 121 4.92 7.35 19.00
CA LEU A 121 4.37 6.05 18.63
C LEU A 121 3.01 5.84 19.30
N VAL A 122 1.98 5.66 18.48
CA VAL A 122 0.64 5.25 18.91
C VAL A 122 0.41 3.82 18.44
N LEU A 123 0.53 2.87 19.36
CA LEU A 123 0.24 1.47 19.07
C LEU A 123 -1.27 1.24 19.20
N ILE A 124 -1.89 0.82 18.09
CA ILE A 124 -3.31 0.49 18.02
C ILE A 124 -3.44 -1.02 17.85
N LYS A 125 -3.84 -1.66 18.94
CA LYS A 125 -4.06 -3.11 18.92
C LYS A 125 -5.36 -3.44 18.19
N ILE A 126 -5.27 -4.31 17.19
CA ILE A 126 -6.41 -4.76 16.40
C ILE A 126 -6.38 -6.27 16.23
N ASP A 127 -7.57 -6.86 16.09
CA ASP A 127 -7.68 -8.26 15.69
C ASP A 127 -7.52 -8.38 14.18
N ILE A 128 -6.54 -9.16 13.75
CA ILE A 128 -6.20 -9.34 12.33
C ILE A 128 -6.51 -10.78 11.91
N ASN A 129 -7.34 -10.92 10.90
CA ASN A 129 -7.54 -12.19 10.25
C ASN A 129 -6.42 -12.44 9.24
N ASN A 130 -5.48 -13.33 9.58
CA ASN A 130 -4.32 -13.64 8.75
C ASN A 130 -4.68 -14.24 7.39
N ASP A 131 -5.85 -14.88 7.25
CA ASP A 131 -6.34 -15.39 5.96
C ASP A 131 -6.82 -14.25 5.03
N LYS A 132 -6.92 -13.03 5.56
CA LYS A 132 -7.38 -11.83 4.85
C LYS A 132 -6.44 -10.64 5.03
N LEU A 133 -5.15 -10.88 5.19
CA LEU A 133 -4.16 -9.92 5.63
C LEU A 133 -4.20 -8.57 4.88
N MET A 134 -4.22 -8.59 3.54
CA MET A 134 -4.24 -7.36 2.75
C MET A 134 -5.61 -6.68 2.75
N TYR A 135 -6.68 -7.44 2.94
CA TYR A 135 -8.01 -6.88 3.16
C TYR A 135 -8.07 -6.13 4.49
N GLU A 136 -7.54 -6.73 5.58
CA GLU A 136 -7.46 -6.10 6.91
C GLU A 136 -6.59 -4.84 6.88
N ARG A 137 -5.50 -4.85 6.11
CA ARG A 137 -4.67 -3.65 5.89
C ARG A 137 -5.48 -2.51 5.25
N THR A 138 -6.23 -2.80 4.20
CA THR A 138 -7.07 -1.79 3.53
C THR A 138 -8.21 -1.32 4.45
N LEU A 139 -8.81 -2.24 5.20
CA LEU A 139 -9.81 -1.93 6.22
C LEU A 139 -9.26 -1.01 7.32
N THR A 140 -8.02 -1.24 7.73
CA THR A 140 -7.30 -0.40 8.69
C THR A 140 -7.13 1.03 8.17
N MET A 141 -6.69 1.18 6.92
CA MET A 141 -6.59 2.51 6.28
C MET A 141 -7.95 3.22 6.23
N HIS A 142 -9.01 2.49 5.83
CA HIS A 142 -10.37 3.02 5.82
C HIS A 142 -10.84 3.44 7.22
N SER A 143 -10.55 2.64 8.25
CA SER A 143 -10.90 2.95 9.65
C SER A 143 -10.16 4.19 10.13
N PHE A 144 -8.86 4.30 9.84
CA PHE A 144 -8.05 5.45 10.23
C PHE A 144 -8.57 6.75 9.62
N VAL A 145 -8.85 6.78 8.31
CA VAL A 145 -9.33 8.00 7.65
C VAL A 145 -10.72 8.45 8.14
N ASN A 146 -11.51 7.55 8.71
CA ASN A 146 -12.82 7.86 9.29
C ASN A 146 -12.76 8.20 10.79
N SER A 147 -11.61 8.08 11.42
CA SER A 147 -11.41 8.40 12.83
C SER A 147 -11.06 9.88 13.06
N ASN A 148 -11.05 10.28 14.33
CA ASN A 148 -10.57 11.59 14.77
C ASN A 148 -9.05 11.73 14.76
N LEU A 149 -8.31 10.65 14.48
CA LEU A 149 -6.85 10.66 14.37
C LEU A 149 -6.35 11.25 13.03
N PHE A 150 -7.17 11.20 12.00
CA PHE A 150 -6.83 11.66 10.66
C PHE A 150 -6.97 13.17 10.52
N LYS A 151 -5.94 13.93 10.89
CA LYS A 151 -5.94 15.40 10.93
C LYS A 151 -4.77 16.06 10.19
N ASN A 152 -3.71 15.32 9.91
CA ASN A 152 -2.47 15.84 9.32
C ASN A 152 -2.21 15.26 7.93
N ASN A 153 -1.18 15.81 7.23
CA ASN A 153 -0.59 15.10 6.11
C ASN A 153 -0.24 13.68 6.55
N THR A 154 -0.57 12.68 5.77
CA THR A 154 -0.42 11.27 6.18
C THR A 154 0.25 10.43 5.11
N CYS A 155 1.22 9.64 5.52
CA CYS A 155 1.88 8.61 4.71
C CYS A 155 1.38 7.23 5.15
N PHE A 156 0.57 6.57 4.33
CA PHE A 156 0.25 5.14 4.49
C PHE A 156 1.34 4.34 3.77
N ILE A 157 2.11 3.57 4.52
CA ILE A 157 3.24 2.81 3.98
C ILE A 157 3.26 1.38 4.50
N ASP A 158 3.85 0.47 3.71
CA ASP A 158 4.15 -0.88 4.17
C ASP A 158 5.32 -0.86 5.17
N THR A 159 5.44 -1.87 6.02
CA THR A 159 6.49 -1.96 7.05
C THR A 159 7.90 -2.03 6.47
N ASP A 160 8.03 -2.49 5.24
CA ASP A 160 9.27 -2.60 4.47
C ASP A 160 9.53 -1.38 3.54
N VAL A 161 8.85 -0.26 3.82
CA VAL A 161 9.00 1.02 3.11
C VAL A 161 9.71 2.03 3.99
N PHE A 162 10.77 2.63 3.47
CA PHE A 162 11.60 3.62 4.15
C PHE A 162 11.53 4.97 3.45
N ILE A 163 11.32 6.04 4.22
CA ILE A 163 11.18 7.40 3.74
C ILE A 163 12.50 8.13 3.90
N ASN A 164 13.06 8.68 2.82
CA ASN A 164 14.17 9.61 2.93
C ASN A 164 13.60 11.01 3.20
N PHE A 165 13.74 11.47 4.42
CA PHE A 165 13.13 12.71 4.88
C PHE A 165 13.73 13.96 4.22
N GLU A 166 14.98 13.93 3.80
CA GLU A 166 15.64 15.04 3.13
C GLU A 166 15.07 15.24 1.72
N GLU A 167 14.78 14.15 1.03
CA GLU A 167 14.27 14.14 -0.34
C GLU A 167 12.73 14.20 -0.44
N LEU A 168 12.02 13.98 0.67
CA LEU A 168 10.55 13.99 0.67
C LEU A 168 10.00 15.40 0.78
N ASN A 169 9.79 16.07 -0.35
CA ASN A 169 9.16 17.39 -0.45
C ASN A 169 7.82 17.33 -1.20
N ILE A 170 7.08 16.25 -1.05
CA ILE A 170 5.89 16.01 -1.84
C ILE A 170 4.68 16.83 -1.38
N PHE A 171 4.57 17.11 -0.07
CA PHE A 171 3.43 17.83 0.47
C PHE A 171 3.39 19.33 0.09
N SER A 172 4.45 19.86 -0.54
CA SER A 172 4.43 21.19 -1.18
C SER A 172 3.63 21.19 -2.50
N LYS A 173 3.45 20.02 -3.16
CA LYS A 173 2.70 19.91 -4.41
C LYS A 173 1.20 20.00 -4.18
N ASN A 174 0.46 20.29 -5.25
CA ASN A 174 -1.02 20.35 -5.21
C ASN A 174 -1.62 18.96 -5.49
N PHE A 175 -2.25 18.37 -4.47
CA PHE A 175 -3.00 17.11 -4.55
C PHE A 175 -3.83 16.92 -3.27
N ASP A 176 -4.83 16.06 -3.34
CA ASP A 176 -5.51 15.50 -2.16
C ASP A 176 -4.87 14.16 -1.79
N ILE A 177 -4.66 13.30 -2.80
CA ILE A 177 -4.07 11.96 -2.64
C ILE A 177 -2.97 11.77 -3.69
N ALA A 178 -1.79 11.28 -3.28
CA ALA A 178 -0.74 10.89 -4.21
C ALA A 178 -0.52 9.38 -4.18
N LEU A 179 -0.40 8.80 -5.37
CA LEU A 179 -0.25 7.37 -5.61
C LEU A 179 1.00 7.11 -6.43
N THR A 180 1.64 5.98 -6.21
CA THR A 180 2.86 5.63 -6.97
C THR A 180 2.56 4.66 -8.09
N HIS A 181 3.13 4.88 -9.28
CA HIS A 181 2.94 4.01 -10.43
C HIS A 181 4.25 3.46 -11.00
N ARG A 182 4.14 2.32 -11.67
CA ARG A 182 5.24 1.64 -12.36
C ARG A 182 5.10 1.85 -13.85
N THR A 183 5.94 2.68 -14.44
CA THR A 183 5.91 3.06 -15.86
C THR A 183 5.94 1.90 -16.85
N LYS A 184 6.53 0.77 -16.47
CA LYS A 184 6.65 -0.41 -17.35
C LYS A 184 5.59 -1.49 -17.11
N GLN A 185 4.69 -1.28 -16.16
CA GLN A 185 3.70 -2.28 -15.81
C GLN A 185 2.33 -1.84 -16.32
N THR A 186 1.88 -2.43 -17.41
CA THR A 186 0.55 -2.15 -17.99
C THR A 186 -0.59 -2.70 -17.16
N PHE A 187 -0.36 -3.83 -16.45
CA PHE A 187 -1.35 -4.44 -15.58
C PHE A 187 -1.10 -4.05 -14.11
N MET A 188 -2.08 -3.42 -13.47
CA MET A 188 -1.98 -2.86 -12.13
C MET A 188 -0.76 -1.93 -11.95
N PRO A 189 -0.68 -0.84 -12.72
CA PRO A 189 0.46 0.07 -12.65
C PRO A 189 0.56 0.78 -11.29
N ILE A 190 -0.56 1.06 -10.62
CA ILE A 190 -0.56 1.68 -9.29
C ILE A 190 -0.14 0.68 -8.23
N ASN A 191 0.75 1.10 -7.35
CA ASN A 191 1.21 0.29 -6.23
C ASN A 191 0.63 0.82 -4.91
N GLU A 192 0.04 -0.06 -4.11
CA GLU A 192 -0.63 0.28 -2.86
C GLU A 192 0.32 0.44 -1.66
N GLY A 193 1.59 0.05 -1.79
CA GLY A 193 2.56 0.09 -0.68
C GLY A 193 2.93 1.50 -0.21
N VAL A 194 2.56 2.54 -0.98
CA VAL A 194 2.74 3.94 -0.62
C VAL A 194 1.54 4.74 -1.11
N ILE A 195 0.79 5.32 -0.17
CA ILE A 195 -0.31 6.25 -0.44
C ILE A 195 -0.10 7.48 0.45
N LEU A 196 -0.07 8.67 -0.16
CA LEU A 196 0.11 9.91 0.57
C LEU A 196 -1.18 10.73 0.51
N VAL A 197 -1.60 11.29 1.64
CA VAL A 197 -2.79 12.14 1.73
C VAL A 197 -2.42 13.47 2.31
N LYS A 198 -2.83 14.55 1.67
CA LYS A 198 -2.59 15.91 2.13
C LYS A 198 -3.66 16.36 3.11
N LYS A 199 -3.28 17.13 4.14
CA LYS A 199 -4.20 17.65 5.16
C LYS A 199 -5.44 18.32 4.58
N ASN A 200 -5.26 19.13 3.55
CA ASN A 200 -6.38 19.85 2.91
C ASN A 200 -7.34 18.93 2.13
N GLY A 201 -6.89 17.72 1.77
CA GLY A 201 -7.70 16.71 1.07
C GLY A 201 -8.44 15.73 1.99
N ILE A 202 -8.37 15.90 3.33
CA ILE A 202 -8.88 14.91 4.31
C ILE A 202 -10.38 14.60 4.08
N SER A 203 -11.21 15.61 3.86
CA SER A 203 -12.65 15.39 3.65
C SER A 203 -12.96 14.57 2.40
N ASN A 204 -12.23 14.84 1.31
CA ASN A 204 -12.36 14.11 0.04
C ASN A 204 -11.76 12.70 0.15
N ALA A 205 -10.64 12.55 0.87
CA ALA A 205 -9.97 11.28 1.08
C ALA A 205 -10.87 10.23 1.77
N LYS A 206 -11.74 10.64 2.68
CA LYS A 206 -12.71 9.73 3.31
C LYS A 206 -13.61 9.04 2.28
N GLU A 207 -14.06 9.76 1.27
CA GLU A 207 -14.87 9.19 0.18
C GLU A 207 -14.02 8.26 -0.70
N PHE A 208 -12.80 8.66 -1.03
CA PHE A 208 -11.88 7.82 -1.79
C PHE A 208 -11.60 6.47 -1.11
N PHE A 209 -11.24 6.47 0.16
CA PHE A 209 -10.97 5.22 0.89
C PHE A 209 -12.22 4.37 1.09
N ARG A 210 -13.40 4.99 1.23
CA ARG A 210 -14.68 4.26 1.22
C ARG A 210 -14.90 3.55 -0.11
N ASN A 211 -14.71 4.24 -1.23
CA ASN A 211 -14.86 3.66 -2.56
C ASN A 211 -13.80 2.57 -2.81
N TYR A 212 -12.57 2.79 -2.37
CA TYR A 212 -11.50 1.79 -2.43
C TYR A 212 -11.90 0.50 -1.69
N MET A 213 -12.40 0.62 -0.46
CA MET A 213 -12.82 -0.53 0.35
C MET A 213 -14.07 -1.22 -0.23
N ASN A 214 -15.01 -0.45 -0.79
CA ASN A 214 -16.19 -0.99 -1.47
C ASN A 214 -15.82 -1.85 -2.68
N ILE A 215 -14.91 -1.36 -3.52
CA ILE A 215 -14.40 -2.11 -4.69
C ILE A 215 -13.69 -3.37 -4.21
N TYR A 216 -12.85 -3.29 -3.18
CA TYR A 216 -12.17 -4.47 -2.64
C TYR A 216 -13.17 -5.51 -2.12
N SER A 217 -14.16 -5.09 -1.34
CA SER A 217 -15.22 -5.97 -0.84
C SER A 217 -16.03 -6.61 -1.95
N PHE A 218 -16.27 -5.88 -3.05
CA PHE A 218 -16.94 -6.41 -4.23
C PHE A 218 -16.08 -7.46 -4.94
N ILE A 219 -14.79 -7.17 -5.19
CA ILE A 219 -13.84 -8.10 -5.80
C ILE A 219 -13.76 -9.41 -5.00
N CYS A 220 -13.69 -9.32 -3.68
CA CYS A 220 -13.63 -10.47 -2.79
C CYS A 220 -14.89 -11.34 -2.83
N ARG A 221 -16.04 -10.78 -3.16
CA ARG A 221 -17.32 -11.52 -3.28
C ARG A 221 -17.55 -12.08 -4.68
N SER A 222 -16.88 -11.56 -5.70
CA SER A 222 -17.04 -11.96 -7.07
C SER A 222 -16.54 -13.40 -7.27
N ASN A 223 -17.44 -14.31 -7.62
CA ASN A 223 -17.10 -15.69 -7.93
C ASN A 223 -16.11 -15.78 -9.11
N TYR A 224 -16.23 -14.90 -10.07
CA TYR A 224 -15.30 -14.82 -11.19
C TYR A 224 -13.87 -14.51 -10.75
N VAL A 225 -13.71 -13.49 -9.91
CA VAL A 225 -12.39 -13.13 -9.37
C VAL A 225 -11.83 -14.26 -8.50
N LYS A 226 -12.69 -14.92 -7.71
CA LYS A 226 -12.31 -16.09 -6.91
C LYS A 226 -11.87 -17.27 -7.76
N ASN A 227 -12.56 -17.55 -8.86
CA ASN A 227 -12.19 -18.61 -9.78
C ASN A 227 -10.84 -18.37 -10.45
N PHE A 228 -10.48 -17.09 -10.65
CA PHE A 228 -9.21 -16.72 -11.27
C PHE A 228 -8.05 -16.59 -10.28
N TYR A 229 -8.26 -15.92 -9.13
CA TYR A 229 -7.22 -15.64 -8.14
C TYR A 229 -7.27 -16.55 -6.93
N GLY A 230 -8.32 -17.35 -6.76
CA GLY A 230 -8.59 -18.11 -5.55
C GLY A 230 -8.79 -17.18 -4.33
N ASN A 231 -8.59 -17.72 -3.14
CA ASN A 231 -8.63 -16.94 -1.90
C ASN A 231 -7.43 -16.00 -1.76
N ASN A 232 -6.46 -16.07 -2.67
CA ASN A 232 -5.27 -15.23 -2.67
C ASN A 232 -5.59 -13.74 -2.82
N ILE A 233 -6.78 -13.40 -3.33
CA ILE A 233 -7.23 -12.01 -3.46
C ILE A 233 -7.29 -11.29 -2.10
N TYR A 234 -7.55 -12.00 -1.01
CA TYR A 234 -7.58 -11.44 0.34
C TYR A 234 -6.18 -11.24 0.94
N ILE A 235 -5.22 -12.05 0.51
CA ILE A 235 -3.87 -12.09 1.08
C ILE A 235 -2.92 -11.25 0.24
N TRP A 236 -3.13 -11.21 -1.07
CA TRP A 236 -2.28 -10.50 -2.01
C TRP A 236 -3.08 -9.93 -3.17
N ARG A 237 -2.62 -8.82 -3.72
CA ARG A 237 -3.12 -8.14 -4.94
C ARG A 237 -4.53 -7.56 -4.88
N GLY A 238 -5.42 -8.02 -4.02
CA GLY A 238 -6.79 -7.52 -4.00
C GLY A 238 -6.86 -6.02 -3.73
N GLY A 239 -6.09 -5.53 -2.77
CA GLY A 239 -5.99 -4.10 -2.50
C GLY A 239 -5.42 -3.35 -3.70
N GLN A 240 -4.27 -3.80 -4.23
CA GLN A 240 -3.68 -3.16 -5.41
C GLN A 240 -4.62 -3.17 -6.62
N LEU A 241 -5.34 -4.27 -6.88
CA LEU A 241 -6.31 -4.36 -7.95
C LEU A 241 -7.46 -3.38 -7.74
N SER A 242 -7.99 -3.30 -6.53
CA SER A 242 -9.09 -2.39 -6.17
C SER A 242 -8.69 -0.93 -6.33
N LEU A 243 -7.47 -0.58 -5.92
CA LEU A 243 -6.93 0.77 -6.08
C LEU A 243 -6.75 1.12 -7.56
N ASN A 244 -6.25 0.18 -8.37
CA ASN A 244 -6.11 0.39 -9.81
C ASN A 244 -7.48 0.57 -10.49
N LEU A 245 -8.50 -0.21 -10.11
CA LEU A 245 -9.86 -0.03 -10.63
C LEU A 245 -10.47 1.31 -10.24
N LEU A 246 -10.20 1.77 -9.00
CA LEU A 246 -10.72 3.05 -8.52
C LEU A 246 -10.19 4.24 -9.31
N VAL A 247 -8.89 4.20 -9.68
CA VAL A 247 -8.22 5.30 -10.39
C VAL A 247 -8.14 5.08 -11.90
N TYR A 248 -8.67 3.96 -12.39
CA TYR A 248 -8.62 3.61 -13.79
C TYR A 248 -9.43 4.60 -14.63
N ASN A 249 -8.75 5.35 -15.47
CA ASN A 249 -9.36 6.21 -16.46
C ASN A 249 -9.09 5.61 -17.83
N LYS A 250 -10.13 5.07 -18.47
CA LYS A 250 -10.23 4.44 -19.81
C LYS A 250 -8.93 4.46 -20.62
N GLY A 251 -8.08 3.43 -20.43
CA GLY A 251 -6.93 3.18 -21.30
C GLY A 251 -5.79 4.18 -21.21
N SER A 252 -5.81 5.14 -20.28
CA SER A 252 -4.73 6.09 -20.13
C SER A 252 -3.53 5.46 -19.43
N ILE A 253 -2.39 5.54 -20.09
CA ILE A 253 -1.10 5.31 -19.46
C ILE A 253 -0.85 6.49 -18.54
N PHE A 254 -0.74 6.25 -17.23
CA PHE A 254 -0.41 7.30 -16.26
C PHE A 254 0.95 7.91 -16.60
N LYS A 255 1.01 9.24 -16.59
CA LYS A 255 2.26 9.99 -16.73
C LYS A 255 2.82 10.35 -15.36
N ASP A 256 4.14 10.45 -15.28
CA ASP A 256 4.81 10.92 -14.08
C ASP A 256 4.36 12.35 -13.75
N TYR A 257 3.97 12.56 -12.48
CA TYR A 257 3.46 13.84 -11.96
C TYR A 257 2.16 14.32 -12.61
N GLU A 258 1.40 13.43 -13.22
CA GLU A 258 0.07 13.72 -13.75
C GLU A 258 -0.92 13.94 -12.60
N ASN A 259 -1.75 14.97 -12.75
CA ASN A 259 -2.89 15.25 -11.88
C ASN A 259 -4.20 14.99 -12.63
N PHE A 260 -5.14 14.31 -11.97
CA PHE A 260 -6.50 14.12 -12.46
C PHE A 260 -7.48 13.97 -11.31
N TYR A 261 -8.77 14.11 -11.57
CA TYR A 261 -9.80 13.94 -10.56
C TYR A 261 -10.37 12.52 -10.57
N VAL A 262 -10.49 11.93 -9.38
CA VAL A 262 -11.32 10.77 -9.11
C VAL A 262 -12.40 11.20 -8.12
N ASP A 263 -13.64 11.26 -8.58
CA ASP A 263 -14.72 11.93 -7.87
C ASP A 263 -14.32 13.40 -7.55
N LYS A 264 -14.22 13.74 -6.25
CA LYS A 264 -13.80 15.07 -5.78
C LYS A 264 -12.33 15.16 -5.41
N ASN A 265 -11.58 14.05 -5.50
CA ASN A 265 -10.19 13.99 -5.10
C ASN A 265 -9.27 14.37 -6.24
N LEU A 266 -8.37 15.30 -6.01
CA LEU A 266 -7.25 15.58 -6.88
C LEU A 266 -6.15 14.54 -6.65
N ILE A 267 -5.99 13.61 -7.60
CA ILE A 267 -5.00 12.55 -7.54
C ILE A 267 -3.73 12.99 -8.22
N LEU A 268 -2.58 12.82 -7.55
CA LEU A 268 -1.25 13.00 -8.13
C LEU A 268 -0.59 11.64 -8.35
N ILE A 269 -0.12 11.38 -9.56
CA ILE A 269 0.63 10.18 -9.89
C ILE A 269 2.13 10.42 -9.71
N LEU A 270 2.76 9.62 -8.88
CA LEU A 270 4.18 9.71 -8.55
C LEU A 270 4.97 8.56 -9.18
N PRO A 271 6.12 8.85 -9.82
CA PRO A 271 6.96 7.81 -10.40
C PRO A 271 7.56 6.89 -9.33
N SER A 272 7.33 5.58 -9.47
CA SER A 272 7.85 4.60 -8.51
C SER A 272 9.38 4.54 -8.44
N PHE A 273 10.08 4.97 -9.49
CA PHE A 273 11.55 5.00 -9.47
C PHE A 273 12.13 5.97 -8.43
N ASN A 274 11.31 6.91 -7.92
CA ASN A 274 11.71 7.84 -6.85
C ASN A 274 10.87 7.68 -5.57
N TYR A 275 9.55 7.50 -5.70
CA TYR A 275 8.62 7.51 -4.55
C TYR A 275 8.15 6.12 -4.11
N ASN A 276 8.66 5.05 -4.72
CA ASN A 276 8.42 3.66 -4.34
C ASN A 276 9.49 2.77 -4.98
N PHE A 277 10.74 3.22 -4.89
CA PHE A 277 11.87 2.57 -5.52
C PHE A 277 12.10 1.19 -4.91
N THR A 278 12.06 0.16 -5.74
CA THR A 278 12.35 -1.22 -5.32
C THR A 278 13.73 -1.62 -5.83
N PRO A 279 14.73 -1.75 -4.95
CA PRO A 279 16.06 -2.21 -5.34
C PRO A 279 16.02 -3.62 -5.95
N LYS A 280 16.82 -3.87 -6.97
CA LYS A 280 16.99 -5.21 -7.55
C LYS A 280 18.06 -5.96 -6.76
N ALA A 281 17.79 -7.21 -6.38
CA ALA A 281 18.72 -8.01 -5.57
C ALA A 281 20.09 -8.25 -6.20
N GLN A 282 20.15 -8.25 -7.53
CA GLN A 282 21.39 -8.51 -8.29
C GLN A 282 22.17 -7.24 -8.62
N THR A 283 21.66 -6.06 -8.24
CA THR A 283 22.28 -4.78 -8.56
C THR A 283 22.84 -4.17 -7.29
N THR A 284 24.11 -3.83 -7.31
CA THR A 284 24.74 -3.03 -6.25
C THR A 284 24.42 -1.55 -6.53
N TYR A 285 23.82 -0.89 -5.59
CA TYR A 285 23.54 0.55 -5.66
C TYR A 285 24.51 1.29 -4.76
N SER A 286 25.06 2.41 -5.24
CA SER A 286 25.82 3.30 -4.39
C SER A 286 24.92 3.98 -3.34
N LEU A 287 25.48 4.31 -2.18
CA LEU A 287 24.78 5.04 -1.13
C LEU A 287 24.23 6.37 -1.65
N SER A 288 25.03 7.07 -2.45
CA SER A 288 24.63 8.35 -3.08
C SER A 288 23.43 8.21 -4.01
N TYR A 289 23.32 7.07 -4.73
CA TYR A 289 22.17 6.79 -5.57
C TYR A 289 20.90 6.54 -4.74
N LEU A 290 21.01 5.73 -3.68
CA LEU A 290 19.87 5.41 -2.81
C LEU A 290 19.40 6.65 -2.03
N ARG A 291 20.31 7.48 -1.56
CA ARG A 291 20.00 8.74 -0.86
C ARG A 291 19.23 9.75 -1.71
N LYS A 292 19.27 9.64 -3.04
CA LYS A 292 18.46 10.47 -3.95
C LYS A 292 17.03 9.95 -4.15
N LYS A 293 16.64 8.83 -3.53
CA LYS A 293 15.27 8.30 -3.60
C LYS A 293 14.46 8.82 -2.44
N SER A 294 13.30 9.41 -2.72
CA SER A 294 12.41 9.91 -1.67
C SER A 294 11.81 8.79 -0.82
N ILE A 295 11.46 7.65 -1.47
CA ILE A 295 10.90 6.47 -0.77
C ILE A 295 11.48 5.20 -1.40
N ILE A 296 11.99 4.31 -0.54
CA ILE A 296 12.53 3.01 -0.92
C ILE A 296 11.66 1.90 -0.35
N HIS A 297 11.28 0.92 -1.16
CA HIS A 297 10.43 -0.19 -0.79
C HIS A 297 11.17 -1.53 -0.99
N TYR A 298 11.55 -2.17 0.09
CA TYR A 298 12.29 -3.42 0.10
C TYR A 298 11.35 -4.63 0.00
N LYS A 299 10.93 -5.00 -1.22
CA LYS A 299 9.94 -6.07 -1.46
C LYS A 299 10.54 -7.48 -1.42
N GLY A 300 9.89 -8.37 -0.65
CA GLY A 300 10.08 -9.83 -0.72
C GLY A 300 11.37 -10.35 -0.09
N HIS A 301 11.64 -11.68 -0.27
CA HIS A 301 12.74 -12.40 0.38
C HIS A 301 14.16 -11.95 -0.02
N LYS A 302 14.27 -11.01 -0.94
CA LYS A 302 15.53 -10.31 -1.24
C LYS A 302 15.93 -9.32 -0.16
N LEU A 303 15.03 -9.05 0.80
CA LEU A 303 15.18 -8.09 1.89
C LEU A 303 16.37 -8.39 2.81
N LYS A 304 16.68 -9.66 3.12
CA LYS A 304 17.77 -10.00 4.03
C LYS A 304 19.12 -9.45 3.60
N LYS A 305 19.44 -9.54 2.32
CA LYS A 305 20.72 -9.07 1.79
C LYS A 305 20.77 -7.54 1.66
N ILE A 306 19.63 -6.95 1.33
CA ILE A 306 19.48 -5.50 1.17
C ILE A 306 19.33 -4.82 2.53
N PHE A 307 18.69 -5.48 3.50
CA PHE A 307 18.52 -4.95 4.85
C PHE A 307 19.85 -4.76 5.60
N SER A 308 20.84 -5.65 5.41
CA SER A 308 22.20 -5.46 5.95
C SER A 308 22.85 -4.20 5.36
N ASN A 309 22.65 -3.94 4.08
CA ASN A 309 23.14 -2.72 3.42
C ASN A 309 22.38 -1.47 3.90
N PHE A 310 21.10 -1.62 4.26
CA PHE A 310 20.27 -0.54 4.76
C PHE A 310 20.73 -0.02 6.12
N LYS A 311 21.10 -0.92 7.07
CA LYS A 311 21.69 -0.51 8.35
C LYS A 311 22.87 0.44 8.15
N SER A 312 23.71 0.20 7.13
CA SER A 312 24.87 1.05 6.83
C SER A 312 24.52 2.39 6.12
N ILE A 313 23.29 2.53 5.60
CA ILE A 313 22.85 3.77 4.92
C ILE A 313 22.29 4.78 5.90
N TYR A 314 21.55 4.33 6.93
CA TYR A 314 20.74 5.17 7.80
C TYR A 314 21.14 5.12 9.27
N PHE A 315 22.04 4.22 9.67
CA PHE A 315 22.60 4.05 10.99
C PHE A 315 24.13 4.14 10.99
#